data_5d89e800adc0f373342ceb0256a53792
#
_entry.id   5d89e800adc0f373342ceb0256a53792
#
_cell.length_a   1.000
_cell.length_b   1.000
_cell.length_c   1.000
_cell.angle_alpha   90.00
_cell.angle_beta   90.00
_cell.angle_gamma   90.00
#
_symmetry.space_group_name_H-M   'P 1'
#
loop_
_entity.id
_entity.type
_entity.pdbx_description
1 polymer ?
#
loop_
_entity_poly.entity_id
_entity_poly.type
_entity_poly.pdbx_seq_one_letter_code
_entity_poly.pdbx_strand_id
1 'polypeptide(L)'
;MNERIDDVLDRYLIAEFDELNRLSSGTYTEEDIPLTDEVRNYLEDMYIEGFSSAFYLLGVDVGTIDKALMSAAIYALVDGKSFSDRLDGELSEWEIWRIARSEGHRVFVTGQEDGAKQASEIYDMLTYKVWCSKLDSRVRNTHIELEGDTQPLDGWFVTPNGRAQKPGAFGVPEEDVNCRCVLNFISY
;
A
#
# COMPACT_ATOMS: atom_id res chain seq x y z
N MET A 1 -14.60 2.66 -3.85
CA MET A 1 -13.33 2.58 -3.09
C MET A 1 -12.12 2.43 -4.02
N ASN A 2 -12.10 1.46 -4.95
CA ASN A 2 -10.99 1.27 -5.89
C ASN A 2 -10.77 2.46 -6.84
N GLU A 3 -11.82 3.20 -7.24
CA GLU A 3 -11.71 4.45 -8.00
C GLU A 3 -10.96 5.53 -7.20
N ARG A 4 -11.21 5.61 -5.90
CA ARG A 4 -10.58 6.60 -5.03
C ARG A 4 -9.06 6.42 -4.88
N ILE A 5 -8.56 5.18 -4.88
CA ILE A 5 -7.12 4.91 -4.87
C ILE A 5 -6.48 5.33 -6.19
N ASP A 6 -7.10 4.96 -7.32
CA ASP A 6 -6.61 5.36 -8.65
C ASP A 6 -6.62 6.91 -8.77
N ASP A 7 -7.67 7.58 -8.27
CA ASP A 7 -7.78 9.05 -8.29
C ASP A 7 -6.72 9.74 -7.40
N VAL A 8 -6.42 9.17 -6.23
CA VAL A 8 -5.36 9.68 -5.34
C VAL A 8 -4.01 9.46 -6.00
N LEU A 9 -3.73 8.25 -6.49
CA LEU A 9 -2.51 7.93 -7.21
C LEU A 9 -2.30 8.82 -8.44
N ASP A 10 -3.33 9.02 -9.27
CA ASP A 10 -3.22 9.85 -10.47
C ASP A 10 -2.95 11.33 -10.13
N ARG A 11 -3.57 11.88 -9.08
CA ARG A 11 -3.32 13.26 -8.65
C ARG A 11 -1.89 13.50 -8.18
N TYR A 12 -1.34 12.59 -7.37
CA TYR A 12 0.00 12.73 -6.81
C TYR A 12 1.08 12.34 -7.81
N LEU A 13 0.90 11.26 -8.56
CA LEU A 13 1.91 10.80 -9.51
C LEU A 13 2.13 11.76 -10.68
N ILE A 14 1.12 12.50 -11.12
CA ILE A 14 1.27 13.53 -12.16
C ILE A 14 2.06 14.74 -11.63
N ALA A 15 1.81 15.16 -10.37
CA ALA A 15 2.47 16.31 -9.77
C ALA A 15 3.95 16.06 -9.42
N GLU A 16 4.33 14.81 -9.16
CA GLU A 16 5.65 14.45 -8.61
C GLU A 16 6.53 13.65 -9.56
N PHE A 17 6.06 13.43 -10.77
CA PHE A 17 6.78 12.67 -11.79
C PHE A 17 8.18 13.26 -12.08
N ASP A 18 8.31 14.58 -12.16
CA ASP A 18 9.59 15.26 -12.37
C ASP A 18 10.57 15.02 -11.22
N GLU A 19 10.06 14.90 -9.98
CA GLU A 19 10.89 14.60 -8.81
C GLU A 19 11.34 13.15 -8.77
N LEU A 20 10.46 12.20 -9.09
CA LEU A 20 10.81 10.80 -9.21
C LEU A 20 11.84 10.56 -10.33
N ASN A 21 11.71 11.27 -11.45
CA ASN A 21 12.70 11.26 -12.53
C ASN A 21 14.06 11.81 -12.06
N ARG A 22 14.05 12.88 -11.27
CA ARG A 22 15.24 13.47 -10.69
C ARG A 22 15.94 12.48 -9.76
N LEU A 23 15.21 11.77 -8.91
CA LEU A 23 15.73 10.73 -8.03
C LEU A 23 16.35 9.56 -8.81
N SER A 24 15.75 9.15 -9.92
CA SER A 24 16.26 8.05 -10.75
C SER A 24 17.49 8.42 -11.61
N SER A 25 17.73 9.70 -11.83
CA SER A 25 18.84 10.18 -12.70
C SER A 25 20.23 10.13 -12.06
N GLY A 26 20.40 9.58 -10.87
CA GLY A 26 21.68 9.31 -10.22
C GLY A 26 22.49 10.56 -9.85
N THR A 27 21.85 11.71 -9.69
CA THR A 27 22.49 12.97 -9.30
C THR A 27 22.69 13.13 -7.78
N TYR A 28 22.52 12.04 -7.02
CA TYR A 28 22.65 12.02 -5.56
C TYR A 28 23.80 11.14 -5.10
N THR A 29 24.48 11.58 -4.04
CA THR A 29 25.47 10.76 -3.33
C THR A 29 24.77 9.90 -2.27
N GLU A 30 25.36 8.77 -1.86
CA GLU A 30 24.80 7.82 -0.89
C GLU A 30 24.37 8.44 0.46
N GLU A 31 24.87 9.65 0.80
CA GLU A 31 24.49 10.39 2.01
C GLU A 31 23.23 11.25 1.85
N ASP A 32 22.71 11.41 0.62
CA ASP A 32 21.72 12.42 0.26
C ASP A 32 20.33 11.87 -0.07
N ILE A 33 19.99 10.60 0.22
CA ILE A 33 18.66 10.08 -0.11
C ILE A 33 17.74 9.96 1.14
N PRO A 34 17.38 11.06 1.77
CA PRO A 34 16.06 11.12 2.38
C PRO A 34 15.03 11.13 1.25
N LEU A 35 13.92 10.42 1.42
CA LEU A 35 12.73 10.71 0.63
C LEU A 35 12.56 12.22 0.58
N THR A 36 12.43 12.81 -0.60
CA THR A 36 12.11 14.24 -0.69
C THR A 36 10.82 14.50 0.08
N ASP A 37 10.61 15.73 0.50
CA ASP A 37 9.41 16.07 1.27
C ASP A 37 8.13 15.72 0.49
N GLU A 38 8.14 15.90 -0.83
CA GLU A 38 7.03 15.57 -1.72
C GLU A 38 6.72 14.07 -1.73
N VAL A 39 7.73 13.23 -1.93
CA VAL A 39 7.54 11.75 -1.93
C VAL A 39 7.13 11.25 -0.56
N ARG A 40 7.70 11.82 0.51
CA ARG A 40 7.29 11.49 1.87
C ARG A 40 5.84 11.87 2.10
N ASN A 41 5.42 13.09 1.74
CA ASN A 41 4.05 13.55 1.87
C ASN A 41 3.08 12.66 1.10
N TYR A 42 3.44 12.27 -0.13
CA TYR A 42 2.65 11.31 -0.90
C TYR A 42 2.43 9.99 -0.14
N LEU A 43 3.48 9.39 0.40
CA LEU A 43 3.38 8.13 1.13
C LEU A 43 2.62 8.30 2.46
N GLU A 44 2.79 9.44 3.15
CA GLU A 44 2.01 9.79 4.34
C GLU A 44 0.51 9.89 4.02
N ASP A 45 0.15 10.58 2.94
CA ASP A 45 -1.24 10.69 2.49
C ASP A 45 -1.83 9.34 2.10
N MET A 46 -1.07 8.47 1.44
CA MET A 46 -1.50 7.11 1.12
C MET A 46 -1.79 6.30 2.39
N TYR A 47 -0.93 6.42 3.41
CA TYR A 47 -1.15 5.78 4.70
C TYR A 47 -2.40 6.31 5.40
N ILE A 48 -2.55 7.62 5.47
CA ILE A 48 -3.69 8.31 6.11
C ILE A 48 -5.02 7.92 5.44
N GLU A 49 -5.05 7.90 4.11
CA GLU A 49 -6.23 7.46 3.35
C GLU A 49 -6.56 5.99 3.63
N GLY A 50 -5.55 5.12 3.64
CA GLY A 50 -5.74 3.70 3.97
C GLY A 50 -6.28 3.52 5.39
N PHE A 51 -5.64 4.15 6.36
CA PHE A 51 -6.04 4.12 7.77
C PHE A 51 -7.48 4.60 7.97
N SER A 52 -7.81 5.77 7.42
CA SER A 52 -9.14 6.37 7.52
C SER A 52 -10.21 5.52 6.82
N SER A 53 -9.85 4.87 5.70
CA SER A 53 -10.78 4.01 4.97
C SER A 53 -11.22 2.80 5.78
N ALA A 54 -10.36 2.25 6.63
CA ALA A 54 -10.70 1.12 7.48
C ALA A 54 -11.79 1.49 8.51
N PHE A 55 -11.66 2.64 9.16
CA PHE A 55 -12.68 3.16 10.08
C PHE A 55 -14.01 3.44 9.38
N TYR A 56 -13.93 4.04 8.18
CA TYR A 56 -15.13 4.28 7.36
C TYR A 56 -15.85 2.98 7.00
N LEU A 57 -15.09 1.94 6.62
CA LEU A 57 -15.65 0.63 6.26
C LEU A 57 -16.31 -0.08 7.45
N LEU A 58 -15.75 0.12 8.63
CA LEU A 58 -16.32 -0.42 9.89
C LEU A 58 -17.47 0.44 10.45
N GLY A 59 -17.72 1.63 9.86
CA GLY A 59 -18.81 2.51 10.27
C GLY A 59 -18.59 3.20 11.61
N VAL A 60 -17.32 3.44 11.99
CA VAL A 60 -16.94 4.08 13.26
C VAL A 60 -16.11 5.34 13.02
N ASP A 61 -16.01 6.18 14.06
CA ASP A 61 -15.22 7.42 14.00
C ASP A 61 -13.73 7.12 13.91
N VAL A 62 -13.04 7.91 13.07
CA VAL A 62 -11.59 7.73 12.82
C VAL A 62 -10.78 7.99 14.09
N GLY A 63 -9.93 7.03 14.43
CA GLY A 63 -8.98 7.13 15.54
C GLY A 63 -7.78 8.04 15.24
N THR A 64 -6.84 8.07 16.18
CA THR A 64 -5.61 8.85 16.04
C THR A 64 -4.52 7.99 15.40
N ILE A 65 -3.89 8.51 14.35
CA ILE A 65 -2.79 7.84 13.67
C ILE A 65 -1.55 7.79 14.58
N ASP A 66 -1.03 6.58 14.77
CA ASP A 66 0.29 6.40 15.38
C ASP A 66 1.39 6.74 14.35
N LYS A 67 2.09 7.85 14.60
CA LYS A 67 3.17 8.31 13.72
C LYS A 67 4.34 7.34 13.62
N ALA A 68 4.58 6.51 14.63
CA ALA A 68 5.64 5.51 14.59
C ALA A 68 5.26 4.36 13.64
N LEU A 69 4.01 3.89 13.66
CA LEU A 69 3.51 2.89 12.71
C LEU A 69 3.51 3.44 11.28
N MET A 70 3.04 4.66 11.08
CA MET A 70 3.08 5.31 9.78
C MET A 70 4.51 5.42 9.25
N SER A 71 5.46 5.90 10.05
CA SER A 71 6.86 5.97 9.68
C SER A 71 7.44 4.58 9.36
N ALA A 72 7.15 3.58 10.18
CA ALA A 72 7.58 2.20 9.91
C ALA A 72 7.02 1.65 8.60
N ALA A 73 5.78 1.98 8.26
CA ALA A 73 5.18 1.60 6.98
C ALA A 73 5.88 2.26 5.78
N ILE A 74 6.18 3.55 5.87
CA ILE A 74 6.81 4.33 4.80
C ILE A 74 8.25 3.85 4.54
N TYR A 75 9.03 3.63 5.60
CA TYR A 75 10.45 3.26 5.49
C TYR A 75 10.70 1.74 5.49
N ALA A 76 9.66 0.92 5.39
CA ALA A 76 9.81 -0.52 5.32
C ALA A 76 10.62 -0.95 4.09
N LEU A 77 11.53 -1.89 4.28
CA LEU A 77 12.30 -2.47 3.18
C LEU A 77 11.45 -3.48 2.40
N VAL A 78 11.59 -3.44 1.08
CA VAL A 78 11.04 -4.45 0.17
C VAL A 78 12.21 -5.17 -0.48
N ASP A 79 12.32 -6.47 -0.29
CA ASP A 79 13.46 -7.28 -0.73
C ASP A 79 14.81 -6.74 -0.23
N GLY A 80 14.82 -6.21 1.00
CA GLY A 80 16.00 -5.63 1.63
C GLY A 80 16.43 -4.26 1.09
N LYS A 81 15.63 -3.65 0.21
CA LYS A 81 15.87 -2.33 -0.38
C LYS A 81 14.87 -1.31 0.11
N SER A 82 15.33 -0.09 0.40
CA SER A 82 14.47 1.06 0.64
C SER A 82 13.75 1.48 -0.65
N PHE A 83 12.76 2.36 -0.52
CA PHE A 83 12.11 2.95 -1.69
C PHE A 83 13.11 3.72 -2.55
N SER A 84 13.99 4.50 -1.93
CA SER A 84 15.06 5.25 -2.61
C SER A 84 16.03 4.32 -3.35
N ASP A 85 16.49 3.21 -2.73
CA ASP A 85 17.38 2.24 -3.39
C ASP A 85 16.75 1.61 -4.64
N ARG A 86 15.42 1.52 -4.68
CA ARG A 86 14.69 0.98 -5.83
C ARG A 86 14.51 1.99 -6.95
N LEU A 87 14.67 3.28 -6.66
CA LEU A 87 14.69 4.37 -7.64
C LEU A 87 16.11 4.71 -8.12
N ASP A 88 17.15 4.10 -7.54
CA ASP A 88 18.52 4.33 -7.97
C ASP A 88 18.81 3.68 -9.33
N GLY A 89 19.54 4.41 -10.18
CA GLY A 89 19.99 3.97 -11.50
C GLY A 89 19.26 4.61 -12.68
N GLU A 90 19.61 4.17 -13.90
CA GLU A 90 18.96 4.60 -15.13
C GLU A 90 17.62 3.86 -15.33
N LEU A 91 16.55 4.40 -14.77
CA LEU A 91 15.20 3.87 -14.90
C LEU A 91 14.44 4.61 -16.02
N SER A 92 13.66 3.85 -16.77
CA SER A 92 12.67 4.44 -17.68
C SER A 92 11.52 5.06 -16.89
N GLU A 93 10.85 6.04 -17.49
CA GLU A 93 9.63 6.65 -16.97
C GLU A 93 8.62 5.61 -16.47
N TRP A 94 8.39 4.56 -17.24
CA TRP A 94 7.47 3.48 -16.88
C TRP A 94 7.91 2.69 -15.63
N GLU A 95 9.21 2.47 -15.44
CA GLU A 95 9.73 1.77 -14.26
C GLU A 95 9.56 2.61 -13.00
N ILE A 96 9.82 3.91 -13.08
CA ILE A 96 9.59 4.85 -11.97
C ILE A 96 8.12 4.85 -11.56
N TRP A 97 7.22 4.97 -12.54
CA TRP A 97 5.77 4.89 -12.33
C TRP A 97 5.34 3.60 -11.64
N ARG A 98 5.87 2.48 -12.11
CA ARG A 98 5.57 1.16 -11.56
C ARG A 98 6.02 1.06 -10.10
N ILE A 99 7.23 1.53 -9.78
CA ILE A 99 7.79 1.49 -8.43
C ILE A 99 6.97 2.38 -7.51
N ALA A 100 6.74 3.63 -7.88
CA ALA A 100 5.97 4.59 -7.08
C ALA A 100 4.54 4.11 -6.80
N ARG A 101 3.87 3.59 -7.82
CA ARG A 101 2.50 3.05 -7.69
C ARG A 101 2.44 1.82 -6.78
N SER A 102 3.40 0.91 -6.91
CA SER A 102 3.46 -0.28 -6.06
C SER A 102 3.73 0.11 -4.61
N GLU A 103 4.58 1.11 -4.39
CA GLU A 103 4.91 1.60 -3.06
C GLU A 103 3.74 2.32 -2.40
N GLY A 104 3.10 3.24 -3.09
CA GLY A 104 1.90 3.92 -2.59
C GLY A 104 0.78 2.93 -2.24
N HIS A 105 0.55 1.93 -3.10
CA HIS A 105 -0.41 0.87 -2.82
C HIS A 105 -0.04 0.06 -1.57
N ARG A 106 1.24 -0.33 -1.41
CA ARG A 106 1.73 -1.05 -0.24
C ARG A 106 1.49 -0.27 1.06
N VAL A 107 1.82 1.02 1.05
CA VAL A 107 1.64 1.91 2.20
C VAL A 107 0.16 2.12 2.51
N PHE A 108 -0.67 2.32 1.49
CA PHE A 108 -2.13 2.42 1.65
C PHE A 108 -2.73 1.18 2.32
N VAL A 109 -2.43 -0.02 1.82
CA VAL A 109 -2.97 -1.27 2.39
C VAL A 109 -2.41 -1.53 3.79
N THR A 110 -1.20 -1.06 4.09
CA THR A 110 -0.66 -1.10 5.46
C THR A 110 -1.47 -0.19 6.38
N GLY A 111 -1.77 1.02 5.94
CA GLY A 111 -2.67 1.92 6.68
C GLY A 111 -4.05 1.29 6.92
N GLN A 112 -4.64 0.62 5.90
CA GLN A 112 -5.92 -0.10 6.07
C GLN A 112 -5.83 -1.14 7.20
N GLU A 113 -4.79 -1.94 7.22
CA GLU A 113 -4.60 -2.99 8.22
C GLU A 113 -4.42 -2.39 9.62
N ASP A 114 -3.59 -1.36 9.77
CA ASP A 114 -3.34 -0.69 11.06
C ASP A 114 -4.60 0.03 11.56
N GLY A 115 -5.34 0.69 10.68
CA GLY A 115 -6.62 1.32 11.01
C GLY A 115 -7.66 0.31 11.50
N ALA A 116 -7.77 -0.84 10.84
CA ALA A 116 -8.71 -1.89 11.25
C ALA A 116 -8.33 -2.51 12.59
N LYS A 117 -7.04 -2.73 12.85
CA LYS A 117 -6.56 -3.20 14.16
C LYS A 117 -6.89 -2.20 15.26
N GLN A 118 -6.59 -0.92 15.05
CA GLN A 118 -6.90 0.13 16.02
C GLN A 118 -8.40 0.27 16.27
N ALA A 119 -9.23 0.26 15.21
CA ALA A 119 -10.68 0.31 15.35
C ALA A 119 -11.21 -0.88 16.16
N SER A 120 -10.71 -2.09 15.87
CA SER A 120 -11.06 -3.31 16.59
C SER A 120 -10.77 -3.18 18.10
N GLU A 121 -9.62 -2.60 18.45
CA GLU A 121 -9.20 -2.38 19.85
C GLU A 121 -10.04 -1.29 20.54
N ILE A 122 -10.23 -0.13 19.88
CA ILE A 122 -10.96 1.01 20.47
C ILE A 122 -12.43 0.67 20.73
N TYR A 123 -13.07 -0.05 19.81
CA TYR A 123 -14.50 -0.32 19.83
C TYR A 123 -14.84 -1.75 20.30
N ASP A 124 -13.85 -2.51 20.74
CA ASP A 124 -13.98 -3.90 21.22
C ASP A 124 -14.78 -4.78 20.22
N MET A 125 -14.38 -4.73 18.94
CA MET A 125 -15.04 -5.42 17.84
C MET A 125 -14.26 -6.66 17.40
N LEU A 126 -14.98 -7.76 17.14
CA LEU A 126 -14.41 -8.89 16.43
C LEU A 126 -14.38 -8.58 14.92
N THR A 127 -13.22 -8.22 14.43
CA THR A 127 -13.04 -7.74 13.06
C THR A 127 -12.34 -8.77 12.18
N TYR A 128 -12.84 -8.93 10.96
CA TYR A 128 -12.25 -9.74 9.90
C TYR A 128 -11.91 -8.87 8.71
N LYS A 129 -10.86 -9.26 7.97
CA LYS A 129 -10.47 -8.65 6.71
C LYS A 129 -10.94 -9.50 5.54
N VAL A 130 -11.37 -8.83 4.48
CA VAL A 130 -11.89 -9.45 3.25
C VAL A 130 -11.04 -8.99 2.08
N TRP A 131 -10.58 -9.91 1.25
CA TRP A 131 -9.85 -9.58 0.04
C TRP A 131 -10.80 -9.01 -1.02
N CYS A 132 -10.48 -7.84 -1.56
CA CYS A 132 -11.23 -7.20 -2.63
C CYS A 132 -10.34 -6.93 -3.83
N SER A 133 -10.62 -7.58 -4.94
CA SER A 133 -9.96 -7.32 -6.22
C SER A 133 -10.73 -6.29 -7.05
N LYS A 134 -10.07 -5.66 -8.03
CA LYS A 134 -10.72 -4.68 -8.91
C LYS A 134 -11.68 -5.30 -9.93
N LEU A 135 -11.67 -6.63 -10.07
CA LEU A 135 -12.51 -7.43 -10.98
C LEU A 135 -12.46 -6.98 -12.44
N ASP A 136 -11.32 -6.45 -12.91
CA ASP A 136 -11.08 -6.11 -14.30
C ASP A 136 -10.13 -7.13 -14.97
N SER A 137 -9.95 -7.01 -16.29
CA SER A 137 -9.13 -7.92 -17.09
C SER A 137 -7.62 -7.90 -16.76
N ARG A 138 -7.17 -6.98 -15.91
CA ARG A 138 -5.78 -6.86 -15.47
C ARG A 138 -5.53 -7.52 -14.11
N VAL A 139 -6.57 -8.02 -13.44
CA VAL A 139 -6.43 -8.76 -12.18
C VAL A 139 -5.91 -10.17 -12.49
N ARG A 140 -4.93 -10.63 -11.72
CA ARG A 140 -4.38 -11.99 -11.82
C ARG A 140 -5.42 -13.04 -11.44
N ASN A 141 -5.37 -14.21 -12.07
CA ASN A 141 -6.27 -15.31 -11.72
C ASN A 141 -6.16 -15.69 -10.24
N THR A 142 -4.94 -15.73 -9.69
CA THR A 142 -4.69 -16.00 -8.27
C THR A 142 -5.38 -15.00 -7.34
N HIS A 143 -5.48 -13.73 -7.74
CA HIS A 143 -6.17 -12.69 -6.97
C HIS A 143 -7.68 -12.69 -7.20
N ILE A 144 -8.15 -13.15 -8.36
CA ILE A 144 -9.60 -13.36 -8.60
C ILE A 144 -10.10 -14.51 -7.71
N GLU A 145 -9.32 -15.56 -7.52
CA GLU A 145 -9.64 -16.68 -6.64
C GLU A 145 -9.73 -16.28 -5.16
N LEU A 146 -9.03 -15.21 -4.76
CA LEU A 146 -9.11 -14.64 -3.41
C LEU A 146 -10.29 -13.66 -3.22
N GLU A 147 -11.00 -13.27 -4.27
CA GLU A 147 -12.11 -12.32 -4.16
C GLU A 147 -13.14 -12.78 -3.12
N GLY A 148 -13.39 -11.96 -2.12
CA GLY A 148 -14.30 -12.27 -1.02
C GLY A 148 -13.74 -13.21 0.05
N ASP A 149 -12.51 -13.72 -0.11
CA ASP A 149 -11.89 -14.52 0.96
C ASP A 149 -11.77 -13.70 2.23
N THR A 150 -12.20 -14.30 3.34
CA THR A 150 -12.36 -13.63 4.64
C THR A 150 -11.44 -14.27 5.66
N GLN A 151 -10.60 -13.47 6.28
CA GLN A 151 -9.62 -13.91 7.27
C GLN A 151 -9.72 -13.07 8.55
N PRO A 152 -9.35 -13.63 9.73
CA PRO A 152 -9.06 -12.80 10.91
C PRO A 152 -8.03 -11.72 10.58
N LEU A 153 -7.94 -10.64 11.36
CA LEU A 153 -6.97 -9.54 11.09
C LEU A 153 -5.52 -10.03 11.00
N ASP A 154 -5.15 -11.04 11.76
CA ASP A 154 -3.83 -11.69 11.75
C ASP A 154 -3.72 -12.89 10.79
N GLY A 155 -4.81 -13.26 10.11
CA GLY A 155 -4.89 -14.38 9.20
C GLY A 155 -4.14 -14.16 7.88
N TRP A 156 -4.02 -15.22 7.08
CA TRP A 156 -3.26 -15.24 5.83
C TRP A 156 -4.15 -15.57 4.64
N PHE A 157 -4.03 -14.78 3.59
CA PHE A 157 -4.49 -15.13 2.25
C PHE A 157 -3.44 -16.01 1.58
N VAL A 158 -3.86 -17.04 0.85
CA VAL A 158 -2.96 -18.05 0.28
C VAL A 158 -3.18 -18.18 -1.23
N THR A 159 -2.10 -18.10 -1.99
CA THR A 159 -2.07 -18.41 -3.43
C THR A 159 -1.11 -19.58 -3.70
N PRO A 160 -1.09 -20.15 -4.90
CA PRO A 160 -0.08 -21.14 -5.26
C PRO A 160 1.37 -20.64 -5.13
N ASN A 161 1.59 -19.34 -5.19
CA ASN A 161 2.91 -18.70 -5.15
C ASN A 161 3.35 -18.27 -3.75
N GLY A 162 2.47 -18.36 -2.74
CA GLY A 162 2.81 -17.98 -1.38
C GLY A 162 1.61 -17.57 -0.52
N ARG A 163 1.91 -16.88 0.57
CA ARG A 163 0.89 -16.36 1.47
C ARG A 163 1.22 -14.93 1.88
N ALA A 164 0.19 -14.11 2.08
CA ALA A 164 0.31 -12.76 2.54
C ALA A 164 -0.78 -12.40 3.55
N GLN A 165 -0.50 -11.49 4.47
CA GLN A 165 -1.53 -10.96 5.36
C GLN A 165 -2.39 -9.89 4.68
N LYS A 166 -1.89 -9.28 3.59
CA LYS A 166 -2.56 -8.22 2.86
C LYS A 166 -2.13 -8.18 1.39
N PRO A 167 -2.89 -7.52 0.50
CA PRO A 167 -2.50 -7.29 -0.88
C PRO A 167 -1.15 -6.58 -1.01
N GLY A 168 -0.31 -7.05 -1.95
CA GLY A 168 1.02 -6.49 -2.20
C GLY A 168 2.07 -6.87 -1.16
N ALA A 169 1.87 -7.96 -0.41
CA ALA A 169 2.77 -8.42 0.64
C ALA A 169 3.09 -9.93 0.58
N PHE A 170 3.03 -10.54 -0.60
CA PHE A 170 3.43 -11.95 -0.80
C PHE A 170 4.95 -12.14 -0.78
N GLY A 171 5.71 -11.06 -1.04
CA GLY A 171 7.17 -11.13 -1.15
C GLY A 171 7.64 -11.75 -2.47
N VAL A 172 6.76 -11.85 -3.46
CA VAL A 172 7.08 -12.35 -4.80
C VAL A 172 6.55 -11.39 -5.87
N PRO A 173 7.40 -10.97 -6.84
CA PRO A 173 7.01 -9.97 -7.85
C PRO A 173 5.75 -10.36 -8.65
N GLU A 174 5.55 -11.65 -8.88
CA GLU A 174 4.42 -12.19 -9.63
C GLU A 174 3.08 -11.88 -8.96
N GLU A 175 3.03 -11.71 -7.64
CA GLU A 175 1.82 -11.38 -6.90
C GLU A 175 1.77 -9.89 -6.52
N ASP A 176 2.92 -9.25 -6.24
CA ASP A 176 2.94 -7.93 -5.61
C ASP A 176 3.00 -6.77 -6.61
N VAL A 177 3.79 -6.92 -7.72
CA VAL A 177 3.96 -5.84 -8.71
C VAL A 177 2.65 -5.49 -9.40
N ASN A 178 2.28 -4.19 -9.39
CA ASN A 178 1.02 -3.69 -9.95
C ASN A 178 -0.25 -4.33 -9.33
N CYS A 179 -0.16 -4.87 -8.13
CA CYS A 179 -1.35 -5.29 -7.39
C CYS A 179 -2.24 -4.07 -7.13
N ARG A 180 -3.56 -4.23 -7.32
CA ARG A 180 -4.58 -3.20 -7.10
C ARG A 180 -5.71 -3.69 -6.20
N CYS A 181 -5.50 -4.86 -5.57
CA CYS A 181 -6.43 -5.40 -4.59
C CYS A 181 -6.33 -4.60 -3.29
N VAL A 182 -7.40 -4.51 -2.55
CA VAL A 182 -7.48 -3.81 -1.27
C VAL A 182 -8.16 -4.68 -0.23
N LEU A 183 -8.16 -4.23 1.01
CA LEU A 183 -8.93 -4.87 2.08
C LEU A 183 -10.28 -4.19 2.24
N ASN A 184 -11.30 -4.97 2.46
CA ASN A 184 -12.55 -4.57 3.11
C ASN A 184 -12.57 -5.18 4.52
N PHE A 185 -13.42 -4.66 5.39
CA PHE A 185 -13.53 -5.12 6.77
C PHE A 185 -15.00 -5.37 7.14
N ILE A 186 -15.22 -6.42 7.93
CA ILE A 186 -16.50 -6.74 8.53
C ILE A 186 -16.28 -6.95 10.03
N SER A 187 -17.23 -6.51 10.85
CA SER A 187 -17.18 -6.66 12.32
C SER A 187 -18.47 -7.25 12.87
N TYR A 188 -18.33 -7.90 14.02
CA TYR A 188 -19.44 -8.48 14.79
C TYR A 188 -19.39 -8.04 16.24
#